data_0dd54598bd57b92e8f6129e9cc0e2305
#
_entry.id   0dd54598bd57b92e8f6129e9cc0e2305
#
_cell.length_a   1.000
_cell.length_b   1.000
_cell.length_c   1.000
_cell.angle_alpha   90.00
_cell.angle_beta   90.00
_cell.angle_gamma   90.00
#
_symmetry.space_group_name_H-M   'P 1'
#
loop_
_entity.id
_entity.type
_entity.pdbx_description
1 polymer ?
#
loop_
_entity_poly.entity_id
_entity_poly.type
_entity_poly.pdbx_seq_one_letter_code
_entity_poly.pdbx_strand_id
1 'polypeptide(L)'
;MKTTHVLLVDDNPADADLISEILAKHGRPCRVHGVANGVEAVAFLRRQGKYANEFIPDFMILDLNLPGKDGRAVLAEVKADPVLRKLPIAIFSTSEAPQDVTCSYDLGANCYVSKPGNLRDFISAVTAIGEFWFGLAHLPREEQP
;
A
#
# COMPACT_ATOMS: atom_id res chain seq x y z
N MET A 1 -15.74 -13.81 6.74
CA MET A 1 -15.08 -12.57 6.26
C MET A 1 -14.22 -12.87 5.05
N LYS A 2 -14.27 -11.98 4.08
CA LYS A 2 -13.37 -12.10 2.91
C LYS A 2 -11.94 -11.74 3.30
N THR A 3 -10.98 -12.46 2.72
CA THR A 3 -9.57 -12.12 2.87
C THR A 3 -9.26 -10.83 2.13
N THR A 4 -8.63 -9.86 2.79
CA THR A 4 -8.16 -8.63 2.17
C THR A 4 -6.75 -8.85 1.62
N HIS A 5 -6.57 -8.55 0.34
CA HIS A 5 -5.29 -8.72 -0.34
C HIS A 5 -4.58 -7.37 -0.43
N VAL A 6 -3.40 -7.30 0.16
CA VAL A 6 -2.64 -6.04 0.29
C VAL A 6 -1.33 -6.14 -0.48
N LEU A 7 -1.07 -5.14 -1.31
CA LEU A 7 0.26 -4.92 -1.88
C LEU A 7 0.97 -3.89 -1.03
N LEU A 8 2.09 -4.27 -0.42
CA LEU A 8 2.93 -3.39 0.38
C LEU A 8 4.18 -3.04 -0.40
N VAL A 9 4.37 -1.74 -0.64
CA VAL A 9 5.51 -1.23 -1.41
C VAL A 9 6.39 -0.40 -0.49
N ASP A 10 7.50 -0.98 -0.05
CA ASP A 10 8.42 -0.37 0.91
C ASP A 10 9.81 -1.00 0.73
N ASP A 11 10.83 -0.18 0.58
CA ASP A 11 12.21 -0.66 0.39
C ASP A 11 12.94 -0.94 1.71
N ASN A 12 12.35 -0.60 2.85
CA ASN A 12 12.91 -0.88 4.16
C ASN A 12 12.43 -2.25 4.66
N PRO A 13 13.28 -3.28 4.68
CA PRO A 13 12.85 -4.63 5.05
C PRO A 13 12.29 -4.73 6.47
N ALA A 14 12.86 -3.98 7.41
CA ALA A 14 12.39 -4.00 8.80
C ALA A 14 10.98 -3.43 8.92
N ASP A 15 10.72 -2.31 8.23
CA ASP A 15 9.39 -1.70 8.20
C ASP A 15 8.38 -2.63 7.51
N ALA A 16 8.77 -3.21 6.38
CA ALA A 16 7.90 -4.12 5.63
C ALA A 16 7.50 -5.35 6.46
N ASP A 17 8.46 -5.96 7.14
CA ASP A 17 8.21 -7.12 8.00
C ASP A 17 7.28 -6.76 9.16
N LEU A 18 7.53 -5.62 9.78
CA LEU A 18 6.73 -5.15 10.91
C LEU A 18 5.29 -4.84 10.48
N ILE A 19 5.11 -4.14 9.37
CA ILE A 19 3.77 -3.84 8.83
C ILE A 19 3.02 -5.14 8.54
N SER A 20 3.66 -6.09 7.87
CA SER A 20 3.04 -7.38 7.54
C SER A 20 2.62 -8.14 8.80
N GLU A 21 3.48 -8.14 9.82
CA GLU A 21 3.20 -8.82 11.08
C GLU A 21 2.02 -8.17 11.83
N ILE A 22 1.98 -6.84 11.89
CA ILE A 22 0.90 -6.11 12.54
C ILE A 22 -0.43 -6.38 11.83
N LEU A 23 -0.45 -6.32 10.50
CA LEU A 23 -1.66 -6.56 9.73
C LEU A 23 -2.15 -8.00 9.87
N ALA A 24 -1.24 -8.97 9.95
CA ALA A 24 -1.59 -10.38 10.15
C ALA A 24 -2.25 -10.63 11.52
N LYS A 25 -1.91 -9.85 12.53
CA LYS A 25 -2.44 -9.99 13.89
C LYS A 25 -3.71 -9.19 14.15
N HIS A 26 -4.22 -8.53 13.13
CA HIS A 26 -5.33 -7.59 13.24
C HIS A 26 -6.68 -8.27 13.55
N GLY A 27 -6.79 -9.58 13.42
CA GLY A 27 -8.02 -10.32 13.67
C GLY A 27 -8.91 -10.49 12.45
N ARG A 28 -8.54 -9.90 11.32
CA ARG A 28 -9.25 -10.05 10.04
C ARG A 28 -8.36 -10.76 9.02
N PRO A 29 -8.91 -11.63 8.17
CA PRO A 29 -8.11 -12.33 7.17
C PRO A 29 -7.40 -11.35 6.24
N CYS A 30 -6.08 -11.49 6.10
CA CYS A 30 -5.27 -10.58 5.31
C CYS A 30 -4.10 -11.34 4.69
N ARG A 31 -3.86 -11.11 3.41
CA ARG A 31 -2.66 -11.59 2.72
C ARG A 31 -1.88 -10.36 2.26
N VAL A 32 -0.61 -10.31 2.63
CA VAL A 32 0.28 -9.19 2.26
C VAL A 32 1.37 -9.72 1.33
N HIS A 33 1.55 -9.06 0.20
CA HIS A 33 2.69 -9.28 -0.67
C HIS A 33 3.55 -8.01 -0.66
N GLY A 34 4.81 -8.15 -0.24
CA GLY A 34 5.74 -7.03 -0.19
C GLY A 34 6.60 -6.97 -1.44
N VAL A 35 6.78 -5.77 -1.97
CA VAL A 35 7.75 -5.47 -3.02
C VAL A 35 8.60 -4.28 -2.59
N ALA A 36 9.86 -4.22 -3.04
CA ALA A 36 10.84 -3.27 -2.52
C ALA A 36 11.05 -2.05 -3.42
N ASN A 37 10.41 -1.98 -4.58
CA ASN A 37 10.62 -0.88 -5.52
C ASN A 37 9.38 -0.66 -6.40
N GLY A 38 9.37 0.48 -7.08
CA GLY A 38 8.22 0.88 -7.88
C GLY A 38 8.02 0.05 -9.16
N VAL A 39 9.10 -0.42 -9.75
CA VAL A 39 9.02 -1.27 -10.96
C VAL A 39 8.31 -2.58 -10.64
N GLU A 40 8.67 -3.21 -9.52
CA GLU A 40 8.02 -4.44 -9.07
C GLU A 40 6.56 -4.20 -8.67
N ALA A 41 6.26 -3.06 -8.08
CA ALA A 41 4.88 -2.71 -7.71
C ALA A 41 3.98 -2.67 -8.95
N VAL A 42 4.41 -1.98 -10.00
CA VAL A 42 3.64 -1.89 -11.25
C VAL A 42 3.53 -3.24 -11.94
N ALA A 43 4.63 -4.00 -11.98
CA ALA A 43 4.63 -5.36 -12.55
C ALA A 43 3.63 -6.26 -11.83
N PHE A 44 3.56 -6.17 -10.49
CA PHE A 44 2.60 -6.94 -9.70
C PHE A 44 1.15 -6.56 -10.07
N LEU A 45 0.86 -5.26 -10.13
CA LEU A 45 -0.49 -4.77 -10.45
C LEU A 45 -0.91 -5.13 -11.87
N ARG A 46 0.03 -5.15 -12.82
CA ARG A 46 -0.23 -5.50 -14.21
C ARG A 46 -0.10 -7.01 -14.47
N ARG A 47 0.17 -7.79 -13.43
CA ARG A 47 0.27 -9.25 -13.48
C ARG A 47 1.32 -9.72 -14.50
N GLN A 48 2.46 -9.03 -14.51
CA GLN A 48 3.56 -9.30 -15.45
C GLN A 48 4.57 -10.27 -14.87
N GLY A 49 5.17 -11.10 -15.72
CA GLY A 49 6.26 -12.01 -15.37
C GLY A 49 5.85 -12.96 -14.24
N LYS A 50 6.65 -13.00 -13.19
CA LYS A 50 6.43 -13.88 -12.03
C LYS A 50 5.15 -13.57 -11.25
N TYR A 51 4.51 -12.45 -11.53
CA TYR A 51 3.28 -12.04 -10.86
C TYR A 51 2.01 -12.43 -11.60
N ALA A 52 2.12 -13.18 -12.70
CA ALA A 52 0.96 -13.53 -13.53
C ALA A 52 -0.15 -14.28 -12.77
N ASN A 53 0.21 -15.08 -11.77
CA ASN A 53 -0.73 -15.88 -10.99
C ASN A 53 -0.91 -15.38 -9.56
N GLU A 54 -0.42 -14.18 -9.24
CA GLU A 54 -0.58 -13.60 -7.92
C GLU A 54 -2.00 -13.02 -7.74
N PHE A 55 -2.37 -12.76 -6.47
CA PHE A 55 -3.68 -12.16 -6.19
C PHE A 55 -3.81 -10.75 -6.79
N ILE A 56 -5.05 -10.30 -6.95
CA ILE A 56 -5.35 -8.93 -7.32
C ILE A 56 -5.51 -8.13 -6.02
N PRO A 57 -4.67 -7.12 -5.77
CA PRO A 57 -4.76 -6.36 -4.52
C PRO A 57 -6.09 -5.61 -4.37
N ASP A 58 -6.63 -5.63 -3.16
CA ASP A 58 -7.79 -4.82 -2.77
C ASP A 58 -7.35 -3.46 -2.23
N PHE A 59 -6.09 -3.35 -1.83
CA PHE A 59 -5.56 -2.18 -1.14
C PHE A 59 -4.04 -2.16 -1.31
N MET A 60 -3.47 -0.95 -1.39
CA MET A 60 -2.02 -0.78 -1.48
C MET A 60 -1.53 0.19 -0.41
N ILE A 61 -0.45 -0.20 0.27
CA ILE A 61 0.31 0.69 1.16
C ILE A 61 1.59 1.02 0.42
N LEU A 62 1.86 2.30 0.21
CA LEU A 62 2.91 2.78 -0.68
C LEU A 62 3.81 3.79 0.02
N ASP A 63 5.11 3.51 0.07
CA ASP A 63 6.11 4.49 0.47
C ASP A 63 6.46 5.38 -0.72
N LEU A 64 6.79 6.64 -0.46
CA LEU A 64 7.18 7.58 -1.51
C LEU A 64 8.63 7.40 -1.95
N ASN A 65 9.53 7.20 -0.99
CA ASN A 65 10.97 7.19 -1.27
C ASN A 65 11.45 5.78 -1.60
N LEU A 66 11.27 5.39 -2.85
CA LEU A 66 11.65 4.08 -3.37
C LEU A 66 12.85 4.20 -4.31
N PRO A 67 13.72 3.18 -4.37
CA PRO A 67 14.82 3.19 -5.33
C PRO A 67 14.29 3.04 -6.77
N GLY A 68 14.97 3.66 -7.72
CA GLY A 68 14.59 3.62 -9.13
C GLY A 68 13.27 4.38 -9.37
N LYS A 69 12.20 3.65 -9.62
CA LYS A 69 10.88 4.25 -9.83
C LYS A 69 10.30 4.70 -8.51
N ASP A 70 10.19 6.01 -8.31
CA ASP A 70 9.70 6.64 -7.09
C ASP A 70 8.22 6.31 -6.83
N GLY A 71 7.83 6.35 -5.56
CA GLY A 71 6.43 6.11 -5.16
C GLY A 71 5.45 7.09 -5.80
N ARG A 72 5.85 8.34 -6.01
CA ARG A 72 5.02 9.32 -6.70
C ARG A 72 4.75 8.91 -8.15
N ALA A 73 5.75 8.36 -8.81
CA ALA A 73 5.60 7.85 -10.18
C ALA A 73 4.67 6.64 -10.23
N VAL A 74 4.77 5.74 -9.25
CA VAL A 74 3.85 4.59 -9.12
C VAL A 74 2.42 5.08 -8.94
N LEU A 75 2.21 6.01 -8.02
CA LEU A 75 0.90 6.59 -7.73
C LEU A 75 0.28 7.22 -8.98
N ALA A 76 1.05 8.05 -9.68
CA ALA A 76 0.59 8.70 -10.91
C ALA A 76 0.21 7.68 -11.98
N GLU A 77 1.03 6.66 -12.17
CA GLU A 77 0.78 5.63 -13.18
C GLU A 77 -0.49 4.82 -12.86
N VAL A 78 -0.65 4.41 -11.61
CA VAL A 78 -1.81 3.63 -11.17
C VAL A 78 -3.09 4.45 -11.31
N LYS A 79 -3.08 5.71 -10.87
CA LYS A 79 -4.28 6.57 -10.90
C LYS A 79 -4.62 7.06 -12.31
N ALA A 80 -3.70 7.00 -13.24
CA ALA A 80 -3.96 7.30 -14.66
C ALA A 80 -4.50 6.09 -15.44
N ASP A 81 -4.36 4.88 -14.89
CA ASP A 81 -4.80 3.66 -15.56
C ASP A 81 -6.29 3.42 -15.34
N PRO A 82 -7.10 3.25 -16.40
CA PRO A 82 -8.56 3.07 -16.25
C PRO A 82 -8.99 1.86 -15.43
N VAL A 83 -8.15 0.82 -15.39
CA VAL A 83 -8.43 -0.41 -14.62
C VAL A 83 -7.93 -0.29 -13.18
N LEU A 84 -6.71 0.22 -13.00
CA LEU A 84 -6.03 0.25 -11.71
C LEU A 84 -6.44 1.42 -10.82
N ARG A 85 -6.99 2.49 -11.38
CA ARG A 85 -7.23 3.77 -10.67
C ARG A 85 -8.15 3.66 -9.46
N LYS A 86 -9.01 2.63 -9.41
CA LYS A 86 -9.94 2.46 -8.29
C LYS A 86 -9.30 1.81 -7.07
N LEU A 87 -8.08 1.28 -7.21
CA LEU A 87 -7.35 0.69 -6.08
C LEU A 87 -7.10 1.74 -5.00
N PRO A 88 -7.61 1.56 -3.79
CA PRO A 88 -7.30 2.48 -2.70
C PRO A 88 -5.82 2.41 -2.33
N ILE A 89 -5.20 3.56 -2.20
CA ILE A 89 -3.77 3.68 -1.90
C ILE A 89 -3.59 4.57 -0.69
N ALA A 90 -3.00 4.01 0.37
CA ALA A 90 -2.54 4.76 1.52
C ALA A 90 -1.03 5.00 1.38
N ILE A 91 -0.62 6.25 1.40
CA ILE A 91 0.79 6.58 1.47
C ILE A 91 1.23 6.41 2.93
N PHE A 92 2.34 5.72 3.14
CA PHE A 92 2.93 5.54 4.47
C PHE A 92 4.42 5.80 4.34
N SER A 93 4.86 7.00 4.73
CA SER A 93 6.20 7.53 4.45
C SER A 93 6.74 8.31 5.63
N THR A 94 8.07 8.39 5.75
CA THR A 94 8.72 9.20 6.79
C THR A 94 8.58 10.70 6.55
N SER A 95 8.27 11.13 5.33
CA SER A 95 8.14 12.55 5.03
C SER A 95 6.89 13.17 5.68
N GLU A 96 7.07 14.31 6.31
CA GLU A 96 5.98 15.14 6.83
C GLU A 96 5.88 16.47 6.06
N ALA A 97 6.66 16.63 5.00
CA ALA A 97 6.70 17.87 4.23
C ALA A 97 5.33 18.15 3.60
N PRO A 98 4.76 19.37 3.82
CA PRO A 98 3.44 19.70 3.28
C PRO A 98 3.34 19.52 1.77
N GLN A 99 4.41 19.80 1.01
CA GLN A 99 4.43 19.62 -0.43
C GLN A 99 4.34 18.14 -0.84
N ASP A 100 4.91 17.23 -0.06
CA ASP A 100 4.80 15.78 -0.33
C ASP A 100 3.38 15.30 -0.07
N VAL A 101 2.76 15.78 0.99
CA VAL A 101 1.36 15.46 1.30
C VAL A 101 0.44 15.96 0.20
N THR A 102 0.55 17.24 -0.16
CA THR A 102 -0.29 17.87 -1.20
C THR A 102 -0.10 17.18 -2.54
N CYS A 103 1.14 16.92 -2.95
CA CYS A 103 1.45 16.25 -4.21
C CYS A 103 0.82 14.85 -4.25
N SER A 104 0.89 14.10 -3.15
CA SER A 104 0.31 12.77 -3.08
C SER A 104 -1.20 12.79 -3.30
N TYR A 105 -1.91 13.70 -2.65
CA TYR A 105 -3.35 13.84 -2.86
C TYR A 105 -3.68 14.31 -4.28
N ASP A 106 -2.90 15.23 -4.84
CA ASP A 106 -3.09 15.68 -6.22
C ASP A 106 -2.93 14.55 -7.22
N LEU A 107 -2.02 13.61 -6.94
CA LEU A 107 -1.80 12.42 -7.77
C LEU A 107 -2.85 11.32 -7.55
N GLY A 108 -3.72 11.47 -6.57
CA GLY A 108 -4.83 10.56 -6.35
C GLY A 108 -4.71 9.62 -5.17
N ALA A 109 -3.80 9.88 -4.23
CA ALA A 109 -3.73 9.10 -3.00
C ALA A 109 -5.03 9.20 -2.21
N ASN A 110 -5.43 8.11 -1.57
CA ASN A 110 -6.65 8.06 -0.78
C ASN A 110 -6.43 8.50 0.66
N CYS A 111 -5.22 8.34 1.18
CA CYS A 111 -4.80 8.96 2.44
C CYS A 111 -3.28 9.02 2.52
N TYR A 112 -2.79 9.83 3.46
CA TYR A 112 -1.37 10.02 3.71
C TYR A 112 -1.13 9.90 5.21
N VAL A 113 -0.28 8.97 5.61
CA VAL A 113 0.09 8.75 7.00
C VAL A 113 1.61 8.83 7.10
N SER A 114 2.13 9.67 7.99
CA SER A 114 3.57 9.74 8.24
C SER A 114 4.00 8.58 9.13
N LYS A 115 5.13 7.93 8.77
CA LYS A 115 5.70 6.87 9.61
C LYS A 115 6.19 7.48 10.91
N PRO A 116 5.68 7.03 12.08
CA PRO A 116 6.20 7.49 13.35
C PRO A 116 7.64 7.03 13.59
N GLY A 117 8.39 7.82 14.37
CA GLY A 117 9.80 7.52 14.66
C GLY A 117 10.00 6.51 15.78
N ASN A 118 8.97 6.16 16.54
CA ASN A 118 9.06 5.18 17.62
C ASN A 118 8.15 3.98 17.35
N LEU A 119 8.51 2.85 17.93
CA LEU A 119 7.82 1.58 17.67
C LEU A 119 6.36 1.60 18.10
N ARG A 120 6.07 2.16 19.27
CA ARG A 120 4.72 2.20 19.81
C ARG A 120 3.73 2.92 18.87
N ASP A 121 4.12 4.09 18.40
CA ASP A 121 3.27 4.89 17.52
C ASP A 121 3.22 4.30 16.11
N PHE A 122 4.30 3.66 15.67
CA PHE A 122 4.32 2.93 14.41
C PHE A 122 3.29 1.81 14.42
N ILE A 123 3.28 1.00 15.48
CA ILE A 123 2.30 -0.08 15.64
C ILE A 123 0.87 0.49 15.65
N SER A 124 0.64 1.57 16.40
CA SER A 124 -0.67 2.22 16.46
C SER A 124 -1.13 2.73 15.09
N ALA A 125 -0.22 3.33 14.32
CA ALA A 125 -0.55 3.85 12.99
C ALA A 125 -0.94 2.72 12.02
N VAL A 126 -0.17 1.65 11.97
CA VAL A 126 -0.47 0.51 11.09
C VAL A 126 -1.75 -0.19 11.52
N THR A 127 -1.96 -0.35 12.82
CA THR A 127 -3.19 -0.93 13.36
C THR A 127 -4.41 -0.10 12.93
N ALA A 128 -4.32 1.23 13.02
CA ALA A 128 -5.40 2.12 12.61
C ALA A 128 -5.69 2.03 11.10
N ILE A 129 -4.64 1.93 10.28
CA ILE A 129 -4.80 1.71 8.84
C ILE A 129 -5.58 0.42 8.58
N GLY A 130 -5.20 -0.66 9.25
CA GLY A 130 -5.87 -1.95 9.12
C GLY A 130 -7.33 -1.91 9.58
N GLU A 131 -7.60 -1.31 10.73
CA GLU A 131 -8.96 -1.20 11.26
C GLU A 131 -9.86 -0.40 10.34
N PHE A 132 -9.37 0.70 9.80
CA PHE A 132 -10.17 1.51 8.88
C PHE A 132 -10.39 0.79 7.54
N TRP A 133 -9.32 0.40 6.88
CA TRP A 133 -9.41 -0.10 5.50
C TRP A 133 -9.94 -1.53 5.39
N PHE A 134 -9.68 -2.38 6.38
CA PHE A 134 -10.13 -3.78 6.35
C PHE A 134 -11.42 -3.99 7.15
N GLY A 135 -11.69 -3.15 8.15
CA GLY A 135 -12.79 -3.33 9.06
C GLY A 135 -13.97 -2.40 8.86
N LEU A 136 -13.69 -1.14 8.55
CA LEU A 136 -14.73 -0.12 8.45
C LEU A 136 -15.07 0.25 7.02
N ALA A 137 -14.05 0.49 6.19
CA ALA A 137 -14.25 0.87 4.80
C ALA A 137 -14.71 -0.31 3.95
N HIS A 138 -15.49 -0.01 2.91
CA HIS A 138 -15.79 -0.98 1.86
C HIS A 138 -14.80 -0.80 0.73
N LEU A 139 -14.03 -1.84 0.42
CA LEU A 139 -13.02 -1.81 -0.63
C LEU A 139 -13.64 -2.23 -1.97
N PRO A 140 -13.23 -1.61 -3.10
CA PRO A 140 -13.62 -2.09 -4.41
C PRO A 140 -12.87 -3.39 -4.70
N ARG A 141 -13.56 -4.52 -4.56
CA ARG A 141 -12.93 -5.85 -4.68
C ARG A 141 -13.12 -6.41 -6.06
N GLU A 142 -12.00 -6.86 -6.65
CA GLU A 142 -12.00 -7.62 -7.89
C GLU A 142 -12.17 -9.11 -7.58
N GLU A 143 -12.73 -9.85 -8.54
CA GLU A 143 -12.77 -11.31 -8.45
C GLU A 143 -11.36 -11.86 -8.60
N GLN A 144 -10.92 -12.68 -7.65
CA GLN A 144 -9.59 -13.27 -7.68
C GLN A 144 -9.47 -14.37 -8.74
N PRO A 145 -8.28 -14.51 -9.36
CA PRO A 145 -8.05 -15.52 -10.38
C PRO A 145 -8.11 -16.95 -9.83
#